data_d53b1a7d136b36aaa00bc90e09b06037
#
_entry.id   d53b1a7d136b36aaa00bc90e09b06037
#
_cell.length_a   1.000
_cell.length_b   1.000
_cell.length_c   1.000
_cell.angle_alpha   90.00
_cell.angle_beta   90.00
_cell.angle_gamma   90.00
#
_symmetry.space_group_name_H-M   'P 1'
#
loop_
_entity.id
_entity.type
_entity.pdbx_description
1 polymer ?
#
loop_
_entity_poly.entity_id
_entity_poly.type
_entity_poly.pdbx_seq_one_letter_code
_entity_poly.pdbx_strand_id
1 'polypeptide(L)'
;LTPLLANGVYADDLPFFGGMHIWKANPVIVEKLQEVGALFKVVKYDHSYMHCWRHKTPLIYRATTQWFASMDKSVNGESLRETALKGVEATQFFPSWGKARLHAMIANRPDWTLSRQRQWGVPMPFFLHKATGQLHPNTPELLERVAQLVEANGIEAWQTLDINEFLGSDAVDYVKNKDTLDVWFDSGTTHFHVLRGSHADALKWPADLYLEGSDQHRGWFHSSLLTGSMLDGRAPYDALLTHGFVVDGQGRKMSKSVGNIVAPQTVANKMGAEIIRLWVAATDYSGELSISDEILKRVSEGYRRIRNTLRFLLANLSDFDANTQLMNVDELLESDRY
;
A
#
# COMPACT_ATOMS: atom_id res chain seq x y z
N LEU A 1 24.66 19.74 8.35
CA LEU A 1 24.11 21.08 8.18
C LEU A 1 22.75 20.99 7.51
N THR A 2 21.72 21.63 8.11
CA THR A 2 20.37 21.73 7.58
C THR A 2 19.97 23.19 7.44
N PRO A 3 20.61 23.93 6.52
CA PRO A 3 20.47 25.39 6.47
C PRO A 3 19.12 25.85 5.93
N LEU A 4 18.28 24.96 5.41
CA LEU A 4 17.01 25.31 4.78
C LEU A 4 15.85 25.13 5.75
N LEU A 5 15.13 26.20 6.04
CA LEU A 5 13.95 26.23 6.92
C LEU A 5 12.69 25.70 6.21
N ALA A 6 11.64 25.44 6.96
CA ALA A 6 10.40 24.85 6.46
C ALA A 6 9.66 25.70 5.42
N ASN A 7 9.87 27.02 5.44
CA ASN A 7 9.30 27.98 4.49
C ASN A 7 10.13 28.14 3.19
N GLY A 8 11.18 27.33 3.00
CA GLY A 8 12.06 27.42 1.84
C GLY A 8 13.08 28.54 1.89
N VAL A 9 13.30 29.14 3.05
CA VAL A 9 14.27 30.23 3.29
C VAL A 9 15.49 29.65 3.99
N TYR A 10 16.68 30.09 3.67
CA TYR A 10 17.89 29.74 4.38
C TYR A 10 17.89 30.37 5.78
N ALA A 11 18.41 29.64 6.76
CA ALA A 11 18.58 30.14 8.13
C ALA A 11 19.38 31.44 8.14
N ASP A 12 18.99 32.40 9.00
CA ASP A 12 19.57 33.74 9.01
C ASP A 12 21.07 33.76 9.32
N ASP A 13 21.55 32.78 10.06
CA ASP A 13 22.96 32.59 10.42
C ASP A 13 23.80 31.93 9.30
N LEU A 14 23.19 31.55 8.18
CA LEU A 14 23.93 31.01 7.06
C LEU A 14 24.77 32.09 6.37
N PRO A 15 26.11 31.97 6.29
CA PRO A 15 26.94 32.93 5.60
C PRO A 15 26.48 33.13 4.14
N PHE A 16 26.49 34.42 3.70
CA PHE A 16 26.15 34.88 2.35
C PHE A 16 24.67 34.73 1.90
N PHE A 17 23.95 33.70 2.36
CA PHE A 17 22.64 33.35 1.83
C PHE A 17 21.52 33.38 2.87
N GLY A 18 21.83 33.70 4.16
CA GLY A 18 20.86 33.81 5.25
C GLY A 18 19.68 34.70 4.90
N GLY A 19 18.47 34.27 5.24
CA GLY A 19 17.23 34.99 4.97
C GLY A 19 16.75 34.95 3.52
N MET A 20 17.51 34.37 2.58
CA MET A 20 17.10 34.25 1.18
C MET A 20 16.24 33.01 0.93
N HIS A 21 15.21 33.19 0.13
CA HIS A 21 14.46 32.03 -0.39
C HIS A 21 15.30 31.25 -1.41
N ILE A 22 15.30 29.92 -1.36
CA ILE A 22 16.17 29.03 -2.14
C ILE A 22 16.16 29.34 -3.66
N TRP A 23 15.01 29.64 -4.25
CA TRP A 23 14.91 29.97 -5.66
C TRP A 23 15.54 31.33 -6.02
N LYS A 24 15.58 32.26 -5.06
CA LYS A 24 16.23 33.57 -5.23
C LYS A 24 17.74 33.49 -5.00
N ALA A 25 18.21 32.51 -4.27
CA ALA A 25 19.62 32.33 -3.97
C ALA A 25 20.43 31.78 -5.18
N ASN A 26 19.80 31.06 -6.11
CA ASN A 26 20.51 30.44 -7.23
C ASN A 26 21.43 31.40 -8.03
N PRO A 27 20.98 32.57 -8.49
CA PRO A 27 21.89 33.50 -9.19
C PRO A 27 22.98 34.03 -8.26
N VAL A 28 22.66 34.34 -7.00
CA VAL A 28 23.64 34.85 -6.03
C VAL A 28 24.72 33.82 -5.70
N ILE A 29 24.36 32.51 -5.68
CA ILE A 29 25.34 31.43 -5.54
C ILE A 29 26.32 31.42 -6.72
N VAL A 30 25.82 31.58 -7.94
CA VAL A 30 26.68 31.66 -9.17
C VAL A 30 27.62 32.84 -9.11
N GLU A 31 27.12 34.02 -8.74
CA GLU A 31 27.94 35.23 -8.57
C GLU A 31 29.03 35.03 -7.51
N LYS A 32 28.66 34.43 -6.37
CA LYS A 32 29.62 34.14 -5.29
C LYS A 32 30.71 33.15 -5.71
N LEU A 33 30.32 32.10 -6.44
CA LEU A 33 31.28 31.12 -6.97
C LEU A 33 32.24 31.80 -7.99
N GLN A 34 31.77 32.75 -8.77
CA GLN A 34 32.60 33.53 -9.69
C GLN A 34 33.56 34.44 -8.92
N GLU A 35 33.08 35.14 -7.91
CA GLU A 35 33.87 36.03 -7.03
C GLU A 35 35.05 35.30 -6.38
N VAL A 36 34.80 34.07 -5.87
CA VAL A 36 35.86 33.28 -5.20
C VAL A 36 36.69 32.42 -6.17
N GLY A 37 36.47 32.54 -7.48
CA GLY A 37 37.22 31.80 -8.50
C GLY A 37 36.90 30.28 -8.54
N ALA A 38 35.81 29.87 -7.96
CA ALA A 38 35.39 28.44 -7.89
C ALA A 38 34.40 28.05 -9.01
N LEU A 39 33.90 29.00 -9.80
CA LEU A 39 32.96 28.73 -10.89
C LEU A 39 33.69 28.15 -12.10
N PHE A 40 33.42 26.87 -12.43
CA PHE A 40 33.97 26.27 -13.63
C PHE A 40 33.20 26.64 -14.90
N LYS A 41 31.86 26.45 -14.87
CA LYS A 41 30.98 26.76 -16.02
C LYS A 41 29.52 26.89 -15.57
N VAL A 42 28.77 27.78 -16.21
CA VAL A 42 27.29 27.86 -16.10
C VAL A 42 26.68 27.59 -17.46
N VAL A 43 25.74 26.70 -17.53
CA VAL A 43 24.97 26.38 -18.74
C VAL A 43 23.49 26.33 -18.37
N LYS A 44 22.65 27.02 -19.13
CA LYS A 44 21.19 26.86 -19.04
C LYS A 44 20.77 25.70 -19.94
N TYR A 45 20.02 24.76 -19.40
CA TYR A 45 19.42 23.68 -20.18
C TYR A 45 18.08 23.27 -19.56
N ASP A 46 17.18 22.81 -20.42
CA ASP A 46 15.88 22.31 -19.96
C ASP A 46 15.99 20.86 -19.54
N HIS A 47 15.44 20.54 -18.39
CA HIS A 47 15.38 19.17 -17.88
C HIS A 47 14.12 18.92 -17.08
N SER A 48 13.75 17.65 -16.94
CA SER A 48 12.64 17.25 -16.06
C SER A 48 12.98 17.53 -14.60
N TYR A 49 12.08 18.20 -13.90
CA TYR A 49 12.20 18.48 -12.47
C TYR A 49 10.96 18.05 -11.72
N MET A 50 11.14 17.57 -10.49
CA MET A 50 10.02 17.06 -9.70
C MET A 50 9.12 18.21 -9.22
N HIS A 51 7.81 18.05 -9.47
CA HIS A 51 6.77 19.01 -9.06
C HIS A 51 5.79 18.33 -8.09
N CYS A 52 5.21 19.12 -7.20
CA CYS A 52 4.09 18.67 -6.38
C CYS A 52 2.93 18.25 -7.31
N TRP A 53 2.48 17.01 -7.20
CA TRP A 53 1.42 16.49 -8.06
C TRP A 53 0.09 17.25 -7.90
N ARG A 54 -0.15 17.87 -6.74
CA ARG A 54 -1.35 18.66 -6.44
C ARG A 54 -1.21 20.12 -6.87
N HIS A 55 -0.16 20.80 -6.40
CA HIS A 55 0.01 22.24 -6.64
C HIS A 55 0.75 22.56 -7.95
N LYS A 56 1.36 21.55 -8.58
CA LYS A 56 2.14 21.71 -9.83
C LYS A 56 3.34 22.65 -9.71
N THR A 57 3.79 22.92 -8.49
CA THR A 57 4.97 23.74 -8.20
C THR A 57 6.21 22.89 -8.02
N PRO A 58 7.41 23.39 -8.34
CA PRO A 58 8.66 22.68 -8.11
C PRO A 58 8.84 22.29 -6.64
N LEU A 59 9.36 21.08 -6.38
CA LEU A 59 9.67 20.62 -5.04
C LEU A 59 11.01 21.16 -4.56
N ILE A 60 11.13 21.33 -3.25
CA ILE A 60 12.38 21.68 -2.57
C ILE A 60 12.87 20.43 -1.82
N TYR A 61 14.15 20.09 -2.00
CA TYR A 61 14.82 19.07 -1.21
C TYR A 61 15.32 19.66 0.10
N ARG A 62 14.86 19.07 1.22
CA ARG A 62 15.21 19.53 2.55
C ARG A 62 15.43 18.35 3.48
N ALA A 63 16.48 18.38 4.27
CA ALA A 63 16.64 17.43 5.38
C ALA A 63 15.66 17.78 6.50
N THR A 64 14.98 16.77 7.01
CA THR A 64 14.03 16.89 8.13
C THR A 64 14.26 15.74 9.12
N THR A 65 13.94 15.97 10.39
CA THR A 65 13.88 14.87 11.35
C THR A 65 12.79 13.90 10.95
N GLN A 66 13.11 12.62 10.94
CA GLN A 66 12.19 11.57 10.54
C GLN A 66 12.28 10.38 11.50
N TRP A 67 11.21 9.61 11.58
CA TRP A 67 11.13 8.37 12.32
C TRP A 67 11.23 7.19 11.36
N PHE A 68 12.08 6.22 11.71
CA PHE A 68 12.37 5.07 10.86
C PHE A 68 12.14 3.77 11.61
N ALA A 69 11.60 2.77 10.91
CA ALA A 69 11.79 1.38 11.27
C ALA A 69 13.09 0.90 10.64
N SER A 70 14.08 0.57 11.48
CA SER A 70 15.37 0.09 11.00
C SER A 70 15.25 -1.31 10.44
N MET A 71 15.78 -1.52 9.24
CA MET A 71 15.80 -2.84 8.60
C MET A 71 16.90 -3.75 9.13
N ASP A 72 18.03 -3.18 9.55
CA ASP A 72 19.24 -3.94 9.84
C ASP A 72 19.66 -3.92 11.33
N LYS A 73 18.96 -3.12 12.15
CA LYS A 73 19.22 -3.13 13.60
C LYS A 73 18.68 -4.44 14.20
N SER A 74 19.59 -5.21 14.80
CA SER A 74 19.19 -6.45 15.49
C SER A 74 18.40 -6.15 16.76
N VAL A 75 17.27 -6.82 16.91
CA VAL A 75 16.44 -6.85 18.11
C VAL A 75 16.24 -8.32 18.48
N ASN A 76 16.59 -8.71 19.70
CA ASN A 76 16.52 -10.11 20.15
C ASN A 76 17.33 -11.10 19.28
N GLY A 77 18.44 -10.64 18.69
CA GLY A 77 19.35 -11.49 17.93
C GLY A 77 19.09 -11.54 16.42
N GLU A 78 18.01 -10.92 15.92
CA GLU A 78 17.66 -10.91 14.50
C GLU A 78 17.22 -9.52 14.04
N SER A 79 17.51 -9.18 12.79
CA SER A 79 17.06 -7.93 12.17
C SER A 79 15.69 -8.08 11.52
N LEU A 80 14.98 -6.95 11.33
CA LEU A 80 13.71 -6.94 10.61
C LEU A 80 13.84 -7.50 9.19
N ARG A 81 14.96 -7.21 8.52
CA ARG A 81 15.26 -7.74 7.19
C ARG A 81 15.35 -9.25 7.18
N GLU A 82 16.10 -9.83 8.09
CA GLU A 82 16.26 -11.28 8.20
C GLU A 82 14.93 -11.97 8.49
N THR A 83 14.15 -11.46 9.45
CA THR A 83 12.82 -11.98 9.77
C THR A 83 11.87 -11.89 8.58
N ALA A 84 11.84 -10.75 7.88
CA ALA A 84 10.99 -10.58 6.70
C ALA A 84 11.40 -11.50 5.54
N LEU A 85 12.70 -11.69 5.29
CA LEU A 85 13.19 -12.64 4.28
C LEU A 85 12.80 -14.09 4.62
N LYS A 86 12.89 -14.50 5.88
CA LYS A 86 12.35 -15.81 6.32
C LYS A 86 10.85 -15.92 6.07
N GLY A 87 10.10 -14.84 6.31
CA GLY A 87 8.68 -14.77 5.99
C GLY A 87 8.39 -14.97 4.49
N VAL A 88 9.21 -14.36 3.60
CA VAL A 88 9.11 -14.59 2.15
C VAL A 88 9.39 -16.05 1.80
N GLU A 89 10.41 -16.67 2.41
CA GLU A 89 10.74 -18.07 2.13
C GLU A 89 9.61 -19.03 2.54
N ALA A 90 8.94 -18.75 3.65
CA ALA A 90 7.83 -19.56 4.18
C ALA A 90 6.50 -19.36 3.45
N THR A 91 6.35 -18.27 2.67
CA THR A 91 5.10 -17.92 1.97
C THR A 91 4.99 -18.66 0.63
N GLN A 92 3.79 -19.15 0.29
CA GLN A 92 3.47 -19.69 -1.02
C GLN A 92 3.06 -18.57 -2.00
N PHE A 93 3.53 -18.62 -3.25
CA PHE A 93 3.29 -17.56 -4.24
C PHE A 93 2.58 -18.09 -5.48
N PHE A 94 1.53 -17.38 -5.88
CA PHE A 94 0.77 -17.61 -7.10
C PHE A 94 0.68 -16.29 -7.92
N PRO A 95 1.35 -16.18 -9.06
CA PRO A 95 2.36 -17.08 -9.65
C PRO A 95 3.68 -17.09 -8.88
N SER A 96 4.49 -18.13 -9.10
CA SER A 96 5.77 -18.33 -8.38
C SER A 96 6.79 -17.19 -8.54
N TRP A 97 6.75 -16.43 -9.62
CA TRP A 97 7.65 -15.29 -9.85
C TRP A 97 7.50 -14.17 -8.79
N GLY A 98 6.35 -14.10 -8.12
CA GLY A 98 6.11 -13.14 -7.04
C GLY A 98 7.11 -13.25 -5.90
N LYS A 99 7.60 -14.48 -5.61
CA LYS A 99 8.59 -14.72 -4.57
C LYS A 99 9.90 -13.96 -4.82
N ALA A 100 10.50 -14.15 -6.00
CA ALA A 100 11.74 -13.48 -6.36
C ALA A 100 11.60 -11.95 -6.33
N ARG A 101 10.45 -11.45 -6.77
CA ARG A 101 10.16 -10.01 -6.77
C ARG A 101 10.07 -9.43 -5.36
N LEU A 102 9.31 -10.05 -4.45
CA LEU A 102 9.17 -9.58 -3.08
C LEU A 102 10.50 -9.72 -2.32
N HIS A 103 11.20 -10.85 -2.49
CA HIS A 103 12.53 -11.07 -1.92
C HIS A 103 13.51 -9.95 -2.29
N ALA A 104 13.64 -9.62 -3.58
CA ALA A 104 14.54 -8.55 -4.04
C ALA A 104 14.18 -7.18 -3.45
N MET A 105 12.88 -6.90 -3.29
CA MET A 105 12.41 -5.65 -2.69
C MET A 105 12.74 -5.56 -1.20
N ILE A 106 12.70 -6.66 -0.45
CA ILE A 106 13.08 -6.69 0.96
C ILE A 106 14.59 -6.66 1.12
N ALA A 107 15.33 -7.48 0.35
CA ALA A 107 16.77 -7.59 0.44
C ALA A 107 17.50 -6.25 0.24
N ASN A 108 17.00 -5.41 -0.65
CA ASN A 108 17.61 -4.12 -0.99
C ASN A 108 16.86 -2.91 -0.41
N ARG A 109 15.94 -3.13 0.54
CA ARG A 109 15.15 -2.05 1.13
C ARG A 109 15.99 -1.20 2.07
N PRO A 110 16.00 0.14 1.95
CA PRO A 110 16.48 1.03 3.00
C PRO A 110 15.52 1.00 4.21
N ASP A 111 15.94 1.60 5.33
CA ASP A 111 15.09 1.81 6.49
C ASP A 111 13.74 2.43 6.09
N TRP A 112 12.67 1.99 6.72
CA TRP A 112 11.34 2.47 6.39
C TRP A 112 11.02 3.78 7.12
N THR A 113 10.98 4.88 6.39
CA THR A 113 10.54 6.16 6.95
C THR A 113 9.06 6.08 7.28
N LEU A 114 8.70 6.10 8.55
CA LEU A 114 7.33 5.99 9.04
C LEU A 114 6.64 7.33 9.15
N SER A 115 7.35 8.41 9.47
CA SER A 115 6.77 9.73 9.69
C SER A 115 6.42 10.45 8.39
N ARG A 116 5.29 11.15 8.41
CA ARG A 116 4.82 12.02 7.34
C ARG A 116 4.40 13.36 7.93
N GLN A 117 4.79 14.46 7.26
CA GLN A 117 4.39 15.81 7.60
C GLN A 117 3.06 16.11 6.89
N ARG A 118 1.97 15.53 7.43
CA ARG A 118 0.60 15.65 6.91
C ARG A 118 -0.36 16.03 8.03
N GLN A 119 -1.47 16.65 7.65
CA GLN A 119 -2.54 16.99 8.59
C GLN A 119 -3.56 15.86 8.74
N TRP A 120 -3.71 15.05 7.74
CA TRP A 120 -4.57 13.87 7.74
C TRP A 120 -3.74 12.59 7.79
N GLY A 121 -4.12 11.70 8.68
CA GLY A 121 -3.50 10.39 8.90
C GLY A 121 -3.50 10.02 10.38
N VAL A 122 -3.13 8.78 10.69
CA VAL A 122 -2.95 8.31 12.06
C VAL A 122 -1.76 9.05 12.67
N PRO A 123 -1.92 9.78 13.78
CA PRO A 123 -0.83 10.53 14.40
C PRO A 123 0.23 9.60 14.98
N MET A 124 1.45 10.09 15.07
CA MET A 124 2.51 9.50 15.87
C MET A 124 2.48 10.15 17.27
N PRO A 125 1.86 9.53 18.28
CA PRO A 125 1.56 10.19 19.55
C PRO A 125 2.75 10.22 20.50
N PHE A 126 3.85 10.79 20.03
CA PHE A 126 5.08 10.97 20.80
C PHE A 126 5.18 12.35 21.44
N PHE A 127 5.78 12.39 22.61
CA PHE A 127 6.20 13.60 23.30
C PHE A 127 7.72 13.72 23.22
N LEU A 128 8.18 14.84 22.66
CA LEU A 128 9.59 15.07 22.35
C LEU A 128 10.15 16.16 23.25
N HIS A 129 11.30 15.90 23.86
CA HIS A 129 12.00 16.88 24.68
C HIS A 129 12.45 18.08 23.83
N LYS A 130 12.09 19.29 24.21
CA LYS A 130 12.29 20.53 23.43
C LYS A 130 13.75 20.78 23.03
N ALA A 131 14.70 20.50 23.93
CA ALA A 131 16.12 20.77 23.70
C ALA A 131 16.85 19.63 22.97
N THR A 132 16.46 18.37 23.19
CA THR A 132 17.20 17.19 22.67
C THR A 132 16.48 16.48 21.53
N GLY A 133 15.17 16.66 21.38
CA GLY A 133 14.33 15.92 20.43
C GLY A 133 14.12 14.45 20.80
N GLN A 134 14.58 14.03 21.98
CA GLN A 134 14.42 12.65 22.44
C GLN A 134 13.00 12.38 22.93
N LEU A 135 12.61 11.11 22.86
CA LEU A 135 11.32 10.64 23.39
C LEU A 135 11.26 10.82 24.91
N HIS A 136 10.04 11.01 25.41
CA HIS A 136 9.78 10.97 26.83
C HIS A 136 10.15 9.63 27.43
N PRO A 137 10.80 9.54 28.62
CA PRO A 137 11.20 8.26 29.23
C PRO A 137 10.05 7.26 29.37
N ASN A 138 8.85 7.75 29.70
CA ASN A 138 7.65 6.93 29.87
C ASN A 138 6.82 6.79 28.58
N THR A 139 7.45 6.87 27.40
CA THR A 139 6.76 6.77 26.10
C THR A 139 5.79 5.59 25.99
N PRO A 140 6.13 4.34 26.42
CA PRO A 140 5.20 3.23 26.32
C PRO A 140 3.89 3.46 27.10
N GLU A 141 3.95 3.98 28.32
CA GLU A 141 2.78 4.31 29.14
C GLU A 141 1.95 5.44 28.53
N LEU A 142 2.64 6.47 28.02
CA LEU A 142 1.97 7.61 27.39
C LEU A 142 1.26 7.22 26.09
N LEU A 143 1.83 6.30 25.31
CA LEU A 143 1.17 5.74 24.13
C LEU A 143 -0.12 5.02 24.48
N GLU A 144 -0.09 4.19 25.53
CA GLU A 144 -1.29 3.49 26.01
C GLU A 144 -2.39 4.46 26.48
N ARG A 145 -2.01 5.47 27.25
CA ARG A 145 -2.94 6.51 27.68
C ARG A 145 -3.56 7.29 26.50
N VAL A 146 -2.76 7.58 25.48
CA VAL A 146 -3.29 8.23 24.25
C VAL A 146 -4.19 7.26 23.48
N ALA A 147 -3.84 5.98 23.38
CA ALA A 147 -4.69 4.99 22.73
C ALA A 147 -6.07 4.91 23.40
N GLN A 148 -6.13 4.83 24.73
CA GLN A 148 -7.39 4.84 25.49
C GLN A 148 -8.19 6.13 25.29
N LEU A 149 -7.51 7.28 25.24
CA LEU A 149 -8.15 8.57 24.99
C LEU A 149 -8.78 8.60 23.58
N VAL A 150 -8.06 8.08 22.58
CA VAL A 150 -8.54 8.00 21.18
C VAL A 150 -9.67 6.99 21.05
N GLU A 151 -9.60 5.85 21.74
CA GLU A 151 -10.67 4.85 21.76
C GLU A 151 -11.98 5.43 22.30
N ALA A 152 -11.90 6.22 23.36
CA ALA A 152 -13.07 6.83 24.01
C ALA A 152 -13.65 8.04 23.24
N ASN A 153 -12.81 8.85 22.56
CA ASN A 153 -13.18 10.17 22.05
C ASN A 153 -12.89 10.38 20.56
N GLY A 154 -12.37 9.36 19.86
CA GLY A 154 -11.95 9.47 18.46
C GLY A 154 -10.56 10.07 18.27
N ILE A 155 -10.09 10.05 17.02
CA ILE A 155 -8.72 10.45 16.66
C ILE A 155 -8.44 11.95 16.94
N GLU A 156 -9.46 12.78 16.92
CA GLU A 156 -9.39 14.22 17.21
C GLU A 156 -8.91 14.51 18.64
N ALA A 157 -9.11 13.56 19.55
CA ALA A 157 -8.64 13.68 20.93
C ALA A 157 -7.12 13.90 21.02
N TRP A 158 -6.32 13.30 20.14
CA TRP A 158 -4.90 13.60 20.04
C TRP A 158 -4.64 15.04 19.59
N GLN A 159 -5.40 15.53 18.61
CA GLN A 159 -5.19 16.88 18.06
C GLN A 159 -5.47 17.96 19.09
N THR A 160 -6.55 17.80 19.85
CA THR A 160 -7.04 18.74 20.86
C THR A 160 -6.41 18.56 22.24
N LEU A 161 -5.64 17.49 22.47
CA LEU A 161 -5.03 17.16 23.76
C LEU A 161 -4.18 18.31 24.29
N ASP A 162 -4.52 18.79 25.48
CA ASP A 162 -3.68 19.75 26.23
C ASP A 162 -2.52 19.00 26.89
N ILE A 163 -1.31 19.36 26.50
CA ILE A 163 -0.09 18.73 26.99
C ILE A 163 0.12 19.00 28.49
N ASN A 164 -0.35 20.16 29.03
CA ASN A 164 -0.19 20.50 30.43
C ASN A 164 -1.06 19.63 31.33
N GLU A 165 -2.30 19.36 30.90
CA GLU A 165 -3.19 18.46 31.63
C GLU A 165 -2.70 17.00 31.53
N PHE A 166 -2.12 16.62 30.38
CA PHE A 166 -1.73 15.25 30.11
C PHE A 166 -0.39 14.84 30.76
N LEU A 167 0.63 15.71 30.70
CA LEU A 167 1.98 15.47 31.26
C LEU A 167 2.22 16.11 32.60
N GLY A 168 1.37 17.06 33.04
CA GLY A 168 1.59 17.81 34.30
C GLY A 168 2.90 18.58 34.28
N SER A 169 3.76 18.37 35.29
CA SER A 169 5.04 19.08 35.44
C SER A 169 5.98 18.91 34.26
N ASP A 170 5.92 17.79 33.55
CA ASP A 170 6.84 17.48 32.46
C ASP A 170 6.51 18.26 31.18
N ALA A 171 5.31 18.82 31.08
CA ALA A 171 4.87 19.62 29.93
C ALA A 171 5.79 20.80 29.60
N VAL A 172 6.50 21.34 30.60
CA VAL A 172 7.44 22.47 30.43
C VAL A 172 8.57 22.10 29.47
N ASP A 173 9.03 20.84 29.47
CA ASP A 173 10.18 20.38 28.70
C ASP A 173 9.82 19.62 27.44
N TYR A 174 8.55 19.29 27.23
CA TYR A 174 8.13 18.44 26.13
C TYR A 174 7.15 19.15 25.17
N VAL A 175 7.15 18.65 23.91
CA VAL A 175 6.18 19.06 22.87
C VAL A 175 5.55 17.83 22.23
N LYS A 176 4.31 17.94 21.76
CA LYS A 176 3.65 16.90 20.95
C LYS A 176 4.34 16.79 19.59
N ASN A 177 4.63 15.57 19.14
CA ASN A 177 4.96 15.32 17.75
C ASN A 177 3.73 15.61 16.87
N LYS A 178 3.96 16.25 15.72
CA LYS A 178 2.91 16.62 14.76
C LYS A 178 2.85 15.73 13.53
N ASP A 179 3.77 14.77 13.43
CA ASP A 179 3.82 13.86 12.29
C ASP A 179 2.69 12.83 12.35
N THR A 180 2.29 12.36 11.16
CA THR A 180 1.39 11.22 11.00
C THR A 180 2.18 10.01 10.52
N LEU A 181 1.62 8.82 10.69
CA LEU A 181 2.18 7.59 10.14
C LEU A 181 2.06 7.54 8.62
N ASP A 182 2.98 6.83 7.98
CA ASP A 182 2.83 6.39 6.60
C ASP A 182 1.55 5.55 6.46
N VAL A 183 0.67 5.91 5.53
CA VAL A 183 -0.57 5.19 5.27
C VAL A 183 -0.36 3.68 4.96
N TRP A 184 0.82 3.32 4.49
CA TRP A 184 1.19 1.91 4.29
C TRP A 184 1.45 1.17 5.61
N PHE A 185 1.77 1.89 6.69
CA PHE A 185 1.79 1.32 8.04
C PHE A 185 0.37 1.01 8.50
N ASP A 186 -0.57 1.95 8.32
CA ASP A 186 -1.97 1.77 8.71
C ASP A 186 -2.58 0.54 8.01
N SER A 187 -2.43 0.46 6.69
CA SER A 187 -2.91 -0.71 5.92
C SER A 187 -2.10 -1.98 6.22
N GLY A 188 -0.81 -1.85 6.50
CA GLY A 188 0.09 -2.96 6.83
C GLY A 188 -0.33 -3.70 8.09
N THR A 189 -0.95 -3.00 9.07
CA THR A 189 -1.40 -3.58 10.35
C THR A 189 -2.80 -4.20 10.29
N THR A 190 -3.44 -4.30 9.12
CA THR A 190 -4.77 -4.90 8.95
C THR A 190 -4.86 -6.30 9.56
N HIS A 191 -3.81 -7.11 9.43
CA HIS A 191 -3.74 -8.44 10.03
C HIS A 191 -3.84 -8.43 11.57
N PHE A 192 -3.47 -7.32 12.21
CA PHE A 192 -3.56 -7.16 13.66
C PHE A 192 -4.95 -6.68 14.07
N HIS A 193 -5.39 -5.53 13.57
CA HIS A 193 -6.62 -4.89 14.06
C HIS A 193 -7.91 -5.46 13.44
N VAL A 194 -7.84 -6.18 12.32
CA VAL A 194 -9.01 -6.84 11.71
C VAL A 194 -9.03 -8.33 12.05
N LEU A 195 -7.99 -9.09 11.64
CA LEU A 195 -8.02 -10.56 11.78
C LEU A 195 -7.98 -11.02 13.24
N ARG A 196 -7.29 -10.29 14.13
CA ARG A 196 -7.18 -10.56 15.56
C ARG A 196 -7.94 -9.57 16.44
N GLY A 197 -8.55 -8.55 15.84
CA GLY A 197 -9.31 -7.50 16.49
C GLY A 197 -10.79 -7.57 16.15
N SER A 198 -11.28 -6.64 15.34
CA SER A 198 -12.70 -6.44 15.09
C SER A 198 -13.45 -7.66 14.49
N HIS A 199 -12.75 -8.60 13.86
CA HIS A 199 -13.33 -9.76 13.18
C HIS A 199 -12.69 -11.09 13.63
N ALA A 200 -12.07 -11.12 14.82
CA ALA A 200 -11.38 -12.31 15.33
C ALA A 200 -12.27 -13.56 15.44
N ASP A 201 -13.56 -13.37 15.69
CA ASP A 201 -14.53 -14.47 15.80
C ASP A 201 -14.88 -15.11 14.45
N ALA A 202 -14.68 -14.39 13.34
CA ALA A 202 -15.07 -14.82 12.00
C ALA A 202 -13.87 -15.08 11.07
N LEU A 203 -12.70 -14.54 11.40
CA LEU A 203 -11.51 -14.60 10.56
C LEU A 203 -10.35 -15.29 11.28
N LYS A 204 -9.43 -15.81 10.49
CA LYS A 204 -8.24 -16.52 10.95
C LYS A 204 -7.00 -15.66 10.83
N TRP A 205 -6.05 -15.80 11.75
CA TRP A 205 -4.68 -15.31 11.66
C TRP A 205 -3.68 -16.47 11.81
N PRO A 206 -2.63 -16.54 10.98
CA PRO A 206 -2.38 -15.75 9.78
C PRO A 206 -3.46 -15.97 8.71
N ALA A 207 -3.59 -15.03 7.77
CA ALA A 207 -4.49 -15.20 6.64
C ALA A 207 -4.03 -16.35 5.75
N ASP A 208 -4.95 -17.18 5.27
CA ASP A 208 -4.62 -18.24 4.33
C ASP A 208 -4.11 -17.67 3.00
N LEU A 209 -4.70 -16.56 2.53
CA LEU A 209 -4.39 -15.95 1.25
C LEU A 209 -4.55 -14.42 1.29
N TYR A 210 -3.52 -13.68 0.87
CA TYR A 210 -3.64 -12.30 0.42
C TYR A 210 -3.73 -12.25 -1.11
N LEU A 211 -4.70 -11.52 -1.63
CA LEU A 211 -4.97 -11.43 -3.07
C LEU A 211 -5.00 -9.98 -3.51
N GLU A 212 -4.10 -9.58 -4.41
CA GLU A 212 -4.01 -8.23 -4.94
C GLU A 212 -3.27 -8.17 -6.28
N GLY A 213 -3.23 -6.97 -6.88
CA GLY A 213 -2.47 -6.70 -8.09
C GLY A 213 -0.95 -6.70 -7.89
N SER A 214 -0.25 -6.79 -8.99
CA SER A 214 1.23 -6.89 -9.03
C SER A 214 1.96 -5.67 -8.44
N ASP A 215 1.32 -4.51 -8.34
CA ASP A 215 1.86 -3.31 -7.69
C ASP A 215 1.99 -3.45 -6.17
N GLN A 216 1.21 -4.35 -5.55
CA GLN A 216 1.20 -4.54 -4.11
C GLN A 216 2.43 -5.26 -3.54
N HIS A 217 3.31 -5.78 -4.38
CA HIS A 217 4.65 -6.18 -3.94
C HIS A 217 5.46 -5.00 -3.38
N ARG A 218 5.15 -3.76 -3.80
CA ARG A 218 5.70 -2.53 -3.22
C ARG A 218 4.64 -1.73 -2.44
N GLY A 219 3.58 -2.35 -2.03
CA GLY A 219 2.46 -1.77 -1.29
C GLY A 219 2.06 -2.67 -0.14
N TRP A 220 0.83 -3.14 -0.13
CA TRP A 220 0.22 -3.85 0.98
C TRP A 220 0.88 -5.19 1.33
N PHE A 221 1.29 -6.00 0.34
CA PHE A 221 2.04 -7.24 0.61
C PHE A 221 3.32 -6.96 1.40
N HIS A 222 4.04 -5.91 1.00
CA HIS A 222 5.30 -5.50 1.59
C HIS A 222 5.12 -4.91 3.00
N SER A 223 4.20 -3.95 3.16
CA SER A 223 3.96 -3.32 4.45
C SER A 223 3.41 -4.30 5.47
N SER A 224 2.48 -5.19 5.06
CA SER A 224 1.97 -6.25 5.95
C SER A 224 3.05 -7.25 6.36
N LEU A 225 3.96 -7.62 5.45
CA LEU A 225 5.11 -8.46 5.78
C LEU A 225 5.99 -7.82 6.85
N LEU A 226 6.31 -6.53 6.68
CA LEU A 226 7.17 -5.82 7.65
C LEU A 226 6.49 -5.68 9.01
N THR A 227 5.22 -5.28 9.05
CA THR A 227 4.50 -5.15 10.32
C THR A 227 4.27 -6.50 11.01
N GLY A 228 3.96 -7.57 10.27
CA GLY A 228 3.90 -8.93 10.80
C GLY A 228 5.24 -9.42 11.33
N SER A 229 6.33 -9.13 10.62
CA SER A 229 7.69 -9.44 11.08
C SER A 229 8.07 -8.68 12.36
N MET A 230 7.66 -7.42 12.49
CA MET A 230 7.91 -6.62 13.70
C MET A 230 7.13 -7.13 14.91
N LEU A 231 5.86 -7.49 14.72
CA LEU A 231 4.94 -7.82 15.81
C LEU A 231 5.02 -9.29 16.21
N ASP A 232 5.16 -10.17 15.23
CA ASP A 232 4.93 -11.61 15.39
C ASP A 232 6.13 -12.47 14.94
N GLY A 233 7.17 -11.87 14.40
CA GLY A 233 8.36 -12.58 13.90
C GLY A 233 8.07 -13.44 12.65
N ARG A 234 6.98 -13.19 11.92
CA ARG A 234 6.57 -13.95 10.74
C ARG A 234 5.74 -13.12 9.75
N ALA A 235 5.55 -13.64 8.52
CA ALA A 235 4.57 -13.09 7.60
C ALA A 235 3.14 -13.28 8.16
N PRO A 236 2.23 -12.30 7.97
CA PRO A 236 0.85 -12.37 8.45
C PRO A 236 -0.08 -13.17 7.51
N TYR A 237 0.46 -13.81 6.51
CA TYR A 237 -0.22 -14.62 5.50
C TYR A 237 0.59 -15.88 5.17
N ASP A 238 -0.10 -16.93 4.76
CA ASP A 238 0.51 -18.19 4.33
C ASP A 238 0.75 -18.22 2.82
N ALA A 239 -0.09 -17.51 2.04
CA ALA A 239 0.05 -17.42 0.59
C ALA A 239 -0.25 -16.02 0.05
N LEU A 240 0.37 -15.71 -1.10
CA LEU A 240 0.11 -14.51 -1.91
C LEU A 240 -0.35 -14.90 -3.31
N LEU A 241 -1.53 -14.42 -3.73
CA LEU A 241 -1.97 -14.48 -5.10
C LEU A 241 -1.87 -13.10 -5.74
N THR A 242 -1.19 -13.03 -6.87
CA THR A 242 -0.94 -11.78 -7.59
C THR A 242 -1.58 -11.83 -8.96
N HIS A 243 -2.48 -10.89 -9.25
CA HIS A 243 -3.06 -10.75 -10.57
C HIS A 243 -2.47 -9.56 -11.34
N GLY A 244 -2.61 -9.60 -12.67
CA GLY A 244 -2.28 -8.48 -13.54
C GLY A 244 -3.35 -7.38 -13.52
N PHE A 245 -3.06 -6.28 -14.23
CA PHE A 245 -4.03 -5.21 -14.40
C PHE A 245 -5.00 -5.50 -15.54
N VAL A 246 -6.20 -4.96 -15.45
CA VAL A 246 -7.12 -4.94 -16.58
C VAL A 246 -6.70 -3.82 -17.53
N VAL A 247 -6.47 -4.19 -18.79
CA VAL A 247 -6.04 -3.31 -19.88
C VAL A 247 -7.06 -3.29 -21.01
N ASP A 248 -6.99 -2.30 -21.89
CA ASP A 248 -7.86 -2.26 -23.08
C ASP A 248 -7.46 -3.32 -24.12
N GLY A 249 -8.21 -3.44 -25.19
CA GLY A 249 -7.96 -4.43 -26.26
C GLY A 249 -6.63 -4.26 -27.00
N GLN A 250 -5.89 -3.16 -26.77
CA GLN A 250 -4.56 -2.88 -27.27
C GLN A 250 -3.46 -3.05 -26.20
N GLY A 251 -3.80 -3.57 -25.02
CA GLY A 251 -2.85 -3.76 -23.92
C GLY A 251 -2.48 -2.48 -23.18
N ARG A 252 -3.25 -1.39 -23.33
CA ARG A 252 -2.95 -0.12 -22.67
C ARG A 252 -3.73 0.01 -21.36
N LYS A 253 -3.07 0.57 -20.34
CA LYS A 253 -3.71 0.90 -19.08
C LYS A 253 -4.93 1.79 -19.28
N MET A 254 -6.06 1.43 -18.67
CA MET A 254 -7.28 2.22 -18.71
C MET A 254 -7.18 3.47 -17.84
N SER A 255 -7.59 4.62 -18.39
CA SER A 255 -7.66 5.88 -17.65
C SER A 255 -8.79 6.78 -18.17
N LYS A 256 -9.31 7.64 -17.29
CA LYS A 256 -10.33 8.63 -17.67
C LYS A 256 -9.81 9.61 -18.72
N SER A 257 -8.53 9.97 -18.64
CA SER A 257 -7.89 10.92 -19.58
C SER A 257 -7.73 10.36 -20.99
N VAL A 258 -7.57 9.03 -21.13
CA VAL A 258 -7.47 8.34 -22.43
C VAL A 258 -8.85 7.97 -22.96
N GLY A 259 -9.88 7.91 -22.11
CA GLY A 259 -11.25 7.57 -22.51
C GLY A 259 -11.46 6.09 -22.84
N ASN A 260 -10.55 5.20 -22.46
CA ASN A 260 -10.58 3.78 -22.78
C ASN A 260 -11.09 2.90 -21.62
N ILE A 261 -11.83 3.49 -20.67
CA ILE A 261 -12.37 2.76 -19.51
C ILE A 261 -13.58 1.94 -19.91
N VAL A 262 -13.57 0.65 -19.58
CA VAL A 262 -14.71 -0.25 -19.63
C VAL A 262 -15.30 -0.38 -18.24
N ALA A 263 -16.40 0.32 -17.95
CA ALA A 263 -17.05 0.26 -16.65
C ALA A 263 -17.85 -1.05 -16.50
N PRO A 264 -17.68 -1.83 -15.43
CA PRO A 264 -18.40 -3.08 -15.20
C PRO A 264 -19.92 -2.91 -15.26
N GLN A 265 -20.46 -1.82 -14.71
CA GLN A 265 -21.90 -1.52 -14.73
C GLN A 265 -22.45 -1.35 -16.16
N THR A 266 -21.69 -0.72 -17.05
CA THR A 266 -22.07 -0.56 -18.44
C THR A 266 -22.18 -1.93 -19.15
N VAL A 267 -21.21 -2.81 -18.89
CA VAL A 267 -21.23 -4.18 -19.44
C VAL A 267 -22.40 -4.98 -18.84
N ALA A 268 -22.57 -4.93 -17.52
CA ALA A 268 -23.65 -5.63 -16.82
C ALA A 268 -25.04 -5.20 -17.33
N ASN A 269 -25.26 -3.90 -17.53
CA ASN A 269 -26.54 -3.38 -18.04
C ASN A 269 -26.78 -3.77 -19.50
N LYS A 270 -25.75 -3.87 -20.33
CA LYS A 270 -25.85 -4.18 -21.77
C LYS A 270 -25.91 -5.69 -22.05
N MET A 271 -25.11 -6.49 -21.35
CA MET A 271 -24.87 -7.90 -21.68
C MET A 271 -25.22 -8.86 -20.54
N GLY A 272 -25.43 -8.35 -19.35
CA GLY A 272 -25.61 -9.14 -18.13
C GLY A 272 -24.32 -9.29 -17.31
N ALA A 273 -24.46 -9.34 -15.99
CA ALA A 273 -23.33 -9.51 -15.06
C ALA A 273 -22.62 -10.86 -15.26
N GLU A 274 -23.34 -11.88 -15.73
CA GLU A 274 -22.80 -13.21 -15.98
C GLU A 274 -21.69 -13.22 -17.04
N ILE A 275 -21.73 -12.29 -17.99
CA ILE A 275 -20.70 -12.17 -19.02
C ILE A 275 -19.38 -11.67 -18.41
N ILE A 276 -19.43 -10.72 -17.47
CA ILE A 276 -18.25 -10.26 -16.74
C ILE A 276 -17.68 -11.40 -15.88
N ARG A 277 -18.54 -12.10 -15.16
CA ARG A 277 -18.14 -13.22 -14.29
C ARG A 277 -17.47 -14.34 -15.10
N LEU A 278 -18.05 -14.69 -16.24
CA LEU A 278 -17.48 -15.72 -17.13
C LEU A 278 -16.17 -15.26 -17.75
N TRP A 279 -16.06 -13.97 -18.14
CA TRP A 279 -14.81 -13.40 -18.63
C TRP A 279 -13.69 -13.50 -17.58
N VAL A 280 -13.97 -13.08 -16.34
CA VAL A 280 -13.00 -13.18 -15.23
C VAL A 280 -12.58 -14.63 -15.00
N ALA A 281 -13.55 -15.57 -14.94
CA ALA A 281 -13.27 -16.98 -14.68
C ALA A 281 -12.49 -17.68 -15.81
N ALA A 282 -12.63 -17.19 -17.05
CA ALA A 282 -11.99 -17.77 -18.24
C ALA A 282 -10.65 -17.10 -18.59
N THR A 283 -10.25 -16.05 -17.89
CA THR A 283 -9.02 -15.29 -18.21
C THR A 283 -7.89 -15.71 -17.29
N ASP A 284 -6.68 -15.86 -17.84
CA ASP A 284 -5.48 -16.07 -17.04
C ASP A 284 -5.10 -14.80 -16.27
N TYR A 285 -5.20 -14.86 -14.96
CA TYR A 285 -4.91 -13.75 -14.06
C TYR A 285 -3.41 -13.48 -13.86
N SER A 286 -2.55 -14.42 -14.25
CA SER A 286 -1.10 -14.33 -13.98
C SER A 286 -0.39 -13.21 -14.76
N GLY A 287 -1.03 -12.72 -15.83
CA GLY A 287 -0.62 -11.59 -16.65
C GLY A 287 -1.66 -10.47 -16.69
N GLU A 288 -1.50 -9.52 -17.62
CA GLU A 288 -2.48 -8.47 -17.85
C GLU A 288 -3.75 -9.03 -18.51
N LEU A 289 -4.91 -8.57 -18.04
CA LEU A 289 -6.22 -9.03 -18.48
C LEU A 289 -6.81 -8.05 -19.51
N SER A 290 -6.81 -8.43 -20.77
CA SER A 290 -7.40 -7.58 -21.82
C SER A 290 -8.92 -7.66 -21.81
N ILE A 291 -9.59 -6.50 -21.94
CA ILE A 291 -11.05 -6.40 -22.11
C ILE A 291 -11.38 -5.50 -23.31
N SER A 292 -12.31 -5.95 -24.15
CA SER A 292 -12.86 -5.19 -25.28
C SER A 292 -14.25 -5.69 -25.66
N ASP A 293 -14.98 -4.93 -26.44
CA ASP A 293 -16.30 -5.35 -26.95
C ASP A 293 -16.22 -6.66 -27.73
N GLU A 294 -15.14 -6.89 -28.48
CA GLU A 294 -14.90 -8.13 -29.22
C GLU A 294 -14.72 -9.32 -28.28
N ILE A 295 -13.88 -9.18 -27.26
CA ILE A 295 -13.67 -10.21 -26.24
C ILE A 295 -14.98 -10.55 -25.54
N LEU A 296 -15.73 -9.53 -25.09
CA LEU A 296 -17.01 -9.73 -24.42
C LEU A 296 -18.06 -10.39 -25.32
N LYS A 297 -18.09 -10.10 -26.62
CA LYS A 297 -18.95 -10.82 -27.57
C LYS A 297 -18.61 -12.30 -27.64
N ARG A 298 -17.34 -12.67 -27.74
CA ARG A 298 -16.90 -14.08 -27.74
C ARG A 298 -17.32 -14.80 -26.46
N VAL A 299 -17.14 -14.14 -25.30
CA VAL A 299 -17.59 -14.68 -24.00
C VAL A 299 -19.10 -14.87 -24.00
N SER A 300 -19.87 -13.91 -24.53
CA SER A 300 -21.32 -13.99 -24.65
C SER A 300 -21.79 -15.15 -25.53
N GLU A 301 -21.06 -15.46 -26.61
CA GLU A 301 -21.36 -16.63 -27.44
C GLU A 301 -21.11 -17.94 -26.69
N GLY A 302 -20.01 -18.03 -25.93
CA GLY A 302 -19.73 -19.17 -25.05
C GLY A 302 -20.82 -19.35 -23.99
N TYR A 303 -21.20 -18.27 -23.31
CA TYR A 303 -22.30 -18.26 -22.33
C TYR A 303 -23.62 -18.74 -22.93
N ARG A 304 -23.96 -18.29 -24.16
CA ARG A 304 -25.19 -18.71 -24.86
C ARG A 304 -25.21 -20.21 -25.10
N ARG A 305 -24.08 -20.81 -25.49
CA ARG A 305 -23.96 -22.25 -25.68
C ARG A 305 -24.18 -23.01 -24.38
N ILE A 306 -23.52 -22.60 -23.30
CA ILE A 306 -23.69 -23.18 -21.96
C ILE A 306 -25.17 -23.10 -21.53
N ARG A 307 -25.76 -21.91 -21.62
CA ARG A 307 -27.16 -21.69 -21.25
C ARG A 307 -28.13 -22.56 -22.07
N ASN A 308 -27.92 -22.66 -23.38
CA ASN A 308 -28.77 -23.47 -24.25
C ASN A 308 -28.64 -24.96 -23.92
N THR A 309 -27.43 -25.46 -23.64
CA THR A 309 -27.21 -26.83 -23.20
C THR A 309 -27.93 -27.12 -21.89
N LEU A 310 -27.75 -26.26 -20.89
CA LEU A 310 -28.45 -26.41 -19.60
C LEU A 310 -29.98 -26.39 -19.76
N ARG A 311 -30.49 -25.48 -20.61
CA ARG A 311 -31.94 -25.44 -20.91
C ARG A 311 -32.43 -26.71 -21.58
N PHE A 312 -31.65 -27.27 -22.51
CA PHE A 312 -31.97 -28.56 -23.15
C PHE A 312 -31.99 -29.70 -22.13
N LEU A 313 -30.98 -29.79 -21.28
CA LEU A 313 -30.92 -30.82 -20.24
C LEU A 313 -32.10 -30.71 -19.26
N LEU A 314 -32.37 -29.49 -18.76
CA LEU A 314 -33.51 -29.26 -17.86
C LEU A 314 -34.86 -29.60 -18.49
N ALA A 315 -35.05 -29.31 -19.79
CA ALA A 315 -36.28 -29.67 -20.49
C ALA A 315 -36.46 -31.18 -20.60
N ASN A 316 -35.35 -31.94 -20.73
CA ASN A 316 -35.40 -33.41 -20.81
C ASN A 316 -35.52 -34.07 -19.42
N LEU A 317 -35.29 -33.34 -18.36
CA LEU A 317 -35.39 -33.81 -16.99
C LEU A 317 -36.67 -33.30 -16.28
N SER A 318 -37.62 -32.76 -17.03
CA SER A 318 -38.80 -32.12 -16.42
C SER A 318 -39.70 -33.09 -15.65
N ASP A 319 -39.71 -34.38 -16.00
CA ASP A 319 -40.46 -35.48 -15.37
C ASP A 319 -39.55 -36.48 -14.64
N PHE A 320 -38.24 -36.19 -14.53
CA PHE A 320 -37.28 -37.07 -13.87
C PHE A 320 -37.34 -36.94 -12.34
N ASP A 321 -37.54 -38.08 -11.67
CA ASP A 321 -37.47 -38.21 -10.21
C ASP A 321 -36.18 -38.98 -9.80
N ALA A 322 -35.21 -38.25 -9.24
CA ALA A 322 -33.94 -38.81 -8.83
C ALA A 322 -34.08 -39.92 -7.76
N ASN A 323 -35.18 -39.95 -6.97
CA ASN A 323 -35.36 -40.98 -5.94
C ASN A 323 -35.80 -42.35 -6.50
N THR A 324 -36.41 -42.31 -7.68
CA THR A 324 -37.02 -43.54 -8.27
C THR A 324 -36.41 -43.91 -9.61
N GLN A 325 -35.73 -42.98 -10.30
CA GLN A 325 -35.24 -43.16 -11.67
C GLN A 325 -33.74 -43.05 -11.81
N LEU A 326 -33.01 -42.71 -10.72
CA LEU A 326 -31.55 -42.68 -10.77
C LEU A 326 -30.99 -44.11 -10.85
N MET A 327 -30.25 -44.38 -11.92
CA MET A 327 -29.53 -45.66 -12.13
C MET A 327 -28.17 -45.63 -11.45
N ASN A 328 -27.71 -46.78 -10.94
CA ASN A 328 -26.34 -46.95 -10.46
C ASN A 328 -25.37 -46.86 -11.65
N VAL A 329 -24.15 -46.38 -11.40
CA VAL A 329 -23.11 -46.27 -12.46
C VAL A 329 -22.84 -47.59 -13.15
N ASP A 330 -22.91 -48.73 -12.42
CA ASP A 330 -22.66 -50.05 -12.97
C ASP A 330 -23.80 -50.57 -13.87
N GLU A 331 -24.97 -49.94 -13.81
CA GLU A 331 -26.15 -50.27 -14.63
C GLU A 331 -26.21 -49.40 -15.90
N LEU A 332 -25.34 -48.38 -16.02
CA LEU A 332 -25.27 -47.51 -17.19
C LEU A 332 -24.62 -48.23 -18.37
N LEU A 333 -24.98 -47.82 -19.58
CA LEU A 333 -24.29 -48.27 -20.81
C LEU A 333 -22.80 -47.86 -20.74
N GLU A 334 -21.95 -48.62 -21.39
CA GLU A 334 -20.50 -48.37 -21.40
C GLU A 334 -20.15 -46.96 -21.88
N SER A 335 -20.91 -46.43 -22.86
CA SER A 335 -20.78 -45.06 -23.39
C SER A 335 -21.11 -43.97 -22.37
N ASP A 336 -21.89 -44.28 -21.32
CA ASP A 336 -22.43 -43.33 -20.37
C ASP A 336 -21.69 -43.35 -19.02
N ARG A 337 -20.66 -44.23 -18.89
CA ARG A 337 -19.83 -44.37 -17.68
C ARG A 337 -18.62 -43.44 -17.65
N TYR A 338 -18.42 -42.63 -18.68
CA TYR A 338 -17.26 -41.74 -18.82
C TYR A 338 -17.61 -40.30 -18.47
#